data_7fee41bab4c0da8d9d46db2723577876
#
_entry.id   7fee41bab4c0da8d9d46db2723577876
#
_cell.length_a   1.000
_cell.length_b   1.000
_cell.length_c   1.000
_cell.angle_alpha   90.00
_cell.angle_beta   90.00
_cell.angle_gamma   90.00
#
_symmetry.space_group_name_H-M   'P 1'
#
loop_
_entity.id
_entity.type
_entity.pdbx_description
1 polymer ?
#
loop_
_entity_poly.entity_id
_entity_poly.type
_entity_poly.pdbx_seq_one_letter_code
_entity_poly.pdbx_strand_id
1 'polypeptide(L)' 'MPIINVKMTHEDGGATKEQKEELAQKLTEVFVDVMGRGEKTCVVTIEEINTDNYAIGGKTISTIRKKG' A
#
# COMPACT_ATOMS: atom_id res chain seq x y z
N MET A 1 -6.95 -14.22 12.27
CA MET A 1 -6.43 -12.83 12.18
C MET A 1 -6.11 -12.54 10.72
N PRO A 2 -6.94 -11.73 10.04
CA PRO A 2 -6.65 -11.40 8.65
C PRO A 2 -5.50 -10.42 8.54
N ILE A 3 -4.74 -10.54 7.45
CA ILE A 3 -3.61 -9.65 7.18
C ILE A 3 -3.75 -9.14 5.77
N ILE A 4 -3.84 -7.83 5.64
CA ILE A 4 -3.90 -7.16 4.33
C ILE A 4 -2.62 -6.35 4.19
N ASN A 5 -1.87 -6.60 3.13
CA ASN A 5 -0.65 -5.85 2.86
C ASN A 5 -0.83 -4.99 1.61
N VAL A 6 -0.59 -3.70 1.76
CA VAL A 6 -0.60 -2.76 0.64
C VAL A 6 0.84 -2.41 0.32
N LYS A 7 1.26 -2.70 -0.89
CA LYS A 7 2.58 -2.31 -1.38
C LYS A 7 2.39 -1.33 -2.52
N MET A 8 3.09 -0.23 -2.47
CA MET A 8 3.03 0.78 -3.52
C MET A 8 4.37 1.46 -3.63
N THR A 9 4.61 2.06 -4.79
CA THR A 9 5.82 2.86 -4.96
C THR A 9 5.65 4.19 -4.24
N HIS A 10 6.75 4.72 -3.72
CA HIS A 10 6.76 6.04 -3.10
C HIS A 10 6.85 7.09 -4.20
N GLU A 11 5.70 7.65 -4.58
CA GLU A 11 5.60 8.63 -5.65
C GLU A 11 4.81 9.82 -5.18
N ASP A 12 5.11 10.99 -5.77
CA ASP A 12 4.40 12.24 -5.47
C ASP A 12 4.41 12.58 -3.98
N GLY A 13 5.53 12.30 -3.30
CA GLY A 13 5.68 12.56 -1.88
C GLY A 13 5.11 11.47 -0.98
N GLY A 14 4.62 10.38 -1.56
CA GLY A 14 4.06 9.27 -0.80
C GLY A 14 2.65 9.53 -0.30
N ALA A 15 2.15 8.64 0.52
CA ALA A 15 0.83 8.78 1.13
C ALA A 15 0.95 9.53 2.46
N THR A 16 -0.05 10.36 2.76
CA THR A 16 -0.08 11.06 4.04
C THR A 16 -0.49 10.11 5.16
N LYS A 17 -0.23 10.52 6.40
CA LYS A 17 -0.66 9.74 7.56
C LYS A 17 -2.18 9.54 7.54
N GLU A 18 -2.93 10.57 7.18
CA GLU A 18 -4.38 10.53 7.10
C GLU A 18 -4.86 9.56 6.03
N GLN A 19 -4.20 9.55 4.89
CA GLN A 19 -4.53 8.59 3.82
C GLN A 19 -4.28 7.16 4.26
N LYS A 20 -3.18 6.92 4.98
CA LYS A 20 -2.87 5.58 5.50
C LYS A 20 -3.90 5.13 6.52
N GLU A 21 -4.32 6.03 7.41
CA GLU A 21 -5.36 5.73 8.40
C GLU A 21 -6.68 5.40 7.72
N GLU A 22 -7.03 6.16 6.70
CA GLU A 22 -8.27 5.91 5.95
C GLU A 22 -8.21 4.59 5.18
N LEU A 23 -7.07 4.28 4.57
CA LEU A 23 -6.88 2.99 3.91
C LEU A 23 -7.06 1.83 4.89
N ALA A 24 -6.42 1.92 6.05
CA ALA A 24 -6.53 0.88 7.06
C ALA A 24 -7.97 0.68 7.49
N GLN A 25 -8.70 1.76 7.72
CA GLN A 25 -10.10 1.70 8.13
C GLN A 25 -10.98 1.10 7.04
N LYS A 26 -10.87 1.60 5.82
CA LYS A 26 -11.74 1.16 4.73
C LYS A 26 -11.45 -0.25 4.27
N LEU A 27 -10.19 -0.65 4.25
CA LEU A 27 -9.83 -2.04 3.90
C LEU A 27 -10.35 -3.01 4.96
N THR A 28 -10.27 -2.64 6.23
CA THR A 28 -10.84 -3.43 7.30
C THR A 28 -12.36 -3.55 7.14
N GLU A 29 -13.03 -2.45 6.84
CA GLU A 29 -14.48 -2.44 6.63
C GLU A 29 -14.90 -3.38 5.50
N VAL A 30 -14.18 -3.34 4.38
CA VAL A 30 -14.47 -4.23 3.25
C VAL A 30 -14.30 -5.69 3.66
N PHE A 31 -13.23 -6.00 4.37
CA PHE A 31 -13.00 -7.37 4.84
C PHE A 31 -14.14 -7.85 5.75
N VAL A 32 -14.53 -7.01 6.70
CA VAL A 32 -15.61 -7.34 7.64
C VAL A 32 -16.93 -7.52 6.91
N ASP A 33 -17.23 -6.66 5.94
CA ASP A 33 -18.47 -6.77 5.16
C ASP A 33 -18.57 -8.10 4.43
N VAL A 34 -17.45 -8.56 3.87
CA VAL A 34 -17.46 -9.81 3.09
C VAL A 34 -17.42 -11.03 4.00
N MET A 35 -16.55 -11.00 5.01
CA MET A 35 -16.27 -12.18 5.83
C MET A 35 -17.10 -12.26 7.11
N GLY A 36 -17.70 -11.17 7.54
CA GLY A 36 -18.50 -11.11 8.75
C GLY A 36 -17.69 -11.21 10.04
N ARG A 37 -16.40 -10.91 9.97
CA ARG A 37 -15.51 -11.01 11.14
C ARG A 37 -14.26 -10.17 10.91
N GLY A 38 -13.46 -10.01 11.96
CA GLY A 38 -12.14 -9.39 11.83
C GLY A 38 -12.08 -7.92 12.20
N GLU A 39 -13.17 -7.33 12.66
CA GLU A 39 -13.23 -5.90 12.95
C GLU A 39 -12.21 -5.43 13.98
N LYS A 40 -11.81 -6.33 14.91
CA LYS A 40 -10.85 -5.99 15.95
C LYS A 40 -9.49 -6.64 15.76
N THR A 41 -9.37 -7.53 14.77
CA THR A 41 -8.14 -8.31 14.59
C THR A 41 -7.51 -8.16 13.21
N CYS A 42 -8.17 -7.47 12.29
CA CYS A 42 -7.63 -7.27 10.95
C CYS A 42 -6.38 -6.40 11.00
N VAL A 43 -5.28 -6.94 10.48
CA VAL A 43 -4.02 -6.23 10.39
C VAL A 43 -3.88 -5.67 8.98
N VAL A 44 -3.57 -4.39 8.89
CA VAL A 44 -3.26 -3.74 7.61
C VAL A 44 -1.84 -3.22 7.69
N THR A 45 -0.99 -3.66 6.79
CA THR A 45 0.36 -3.13 6.68
C THR A 45 0.48 -2.35 5.37
N ILE A 46 1.18 -1.24 5.41
CA ILE A 46 1.36 -0.38 4.24
C ILE A 46 2.86 -0.18 4.05
N GLU A 47 3.34 -0.55 2.88
CA GLU A 47 4.73 -0.39 2.51
C GLU A 47 4.83 0.55 1.32
N GLU A 48 5.67 1.55 1.43
CA GLU A 48 6.01 2.43 0.32
C GLU A 48 7.42 2.08 -0.14
N ILE A 49 7.54 1.70 -1.41
CA ILE A 49 8.80 1.26 -1.98
C ILE A 49 9.42 2.43 -2.74
N ASN A 50 10.65 2.78 -2.37
CA ASN A 50 11.40 3.80 -3.08
C ASN A 50 11.53 3.38 -4.55
N THR A 51 11.36 4.33 -5.47
CA THR A 51 11.44 4.05 -6.91
C THR A 51 12.81 3.54 -7.34
N ASP A 52 13.84 3.78 -6.56
CA ASP A 52 15.17 3.18 -6.80
C ASP A 52 15.18 1.69 -6.48
N ASN A 53 14.22 1.20 -5.71
CA ASN A 53 14.13 -0.19 -5.27
C ASN A 53 13.10 -1.00 -6.06
N TYR A 54 12.52 -0.42 -7.10
CA TYR A 54 11.50 -1.06 -7.92
C TYR A 54 11.94 -1.02 -9.38
N ALA A 55 12.07 -2.19 -9.97
CA ALA A 55 12.55 -2.29 -11.36
C ALA A 55 11.59 -3.10 -12.21
N ILE A 56 11.47 -2.72 -13.47
CA ILE A 56 10.70 -3.44 -14.48
C ILE A 56 11.64 -3.70 -15.64
N GLY A 57 11.79 -4.99 -16.02
CA GLY A 57 12.67 -5.34 -17.13
C GLY A 57 14.13 -4.96 -16.90
N GLY A 58 14.55 -4.97 -15.64
CA GLY A 58 15.92 -4.64 -15.27
C GLY A 58 16.21 -3.14 -15.11
N LYS A 59 15.20 -2.29 -15.29
CA LYS A 59 15.38 -0.84 -15.12
C LYS A 59 14.53 -0.36 -13.97
N THR A 60 15.11 0.44 -13.07
CA THR A 60 14.38 1.00 -11.96
C THR A 60 13.35 2.02 -12.44
N ILE A 61 12.29 2.20 -11.65
CA ILE A 61 11.26 3.20 -11.96
C ILE A 61 11.87 4.58 -12.03
N SER A 62 12.83 4.91 -11.14
CA SER A 62 13.53 6.17 -11.17
C SER A 62 14.20 6.42 -12.53
N THR A 63 14.86 5.40 -13.08
CA THR A 63 15.51 5.49 -14.38
C THR A 63 14.49 5.65 -15.51
N ILE A 64 13.42 4.87 -15.47
CA ILE A 64 12.37 4.93 -16.51
C ILE A 64 11.75 6.32 -16.56
N ARG A 65 11.41 6.89 -15.40
CA ARG A 65 10.78 8.20 -15.34
C ARG A 65 11.71 9.33 -15.72
N LYS A 66 12.99 9.14 -15.45
CA LYS A 66 14.00 10.15 -15.82
C LYS A 66 14.12 10.31 -17.33
N LYS A 67 13.86 9.25 -18.08
CA LYS A 67 13.94 9.25 -19.55
C LYS A 67 12.66 9.70 -20.24
N GLY A 68 11.59 9.67 -19.51
CA GLY A 68 10.29 10.05 -20.02
C GLY A 68 9.86 11.37 -19.48
#